data_23caf2e248edf7a6ef581f9b22f524ba
#
_entry.id   23caf2e248edf7a6ef581f9b22f524ba
#
_cell.length_a   1.000
_cell.length_b   1.000
_cell.length_c   1.000
_cell.angle_alpha   90.00
_cell.angle_beta   90.00
_cell.angle_gamma   90.00
#
_symmetry.space_group_name_H-M   'P 1'
#
loop_
_entity.id
_entity.type
_entity.pdbx_description
1 polymer ?
#
loop_
_entity_poly.entity_id
_entity_poly.type
_entity_poly.pdbx_seq_one_letter_code
_entity_poly.pdbx_strand_id
1 'polypeptide(L)'
;MLPVNVEGLASCWEKFIPIAQQAQVDFVNDPARANAIIIDAVAKVESFWVYDQGLADYSVQTQKDLGLVGNGPDDTLGNFDPARVDDMLQILRDAGAEVPDDLTGEEMFTNEFLDPSIGL
;
A
#
# COMPACT_ATOMS: atom_id res chain seq x y z
N MET A 1 9.27 11.20 -0.89
CA MET A 1 8.80 12.53 -0.41
C MET A 1 10.00 13.22 0.22
N LEU A 2 10.18 14.57 0.07
CA LEU A 2 11.31 15.24 0.72
C LEU A 2 11.05 15.32 2.23
N PRO A 3 12.06 15.15 3.09
CA PRO A 3 11.91 15.19 4.56
C PRO A 3 11.16 16.43 5.07
N VAL A 4 11.43 17.62 4.49
CA VAL A 4 10.75 18.88 4.83
C VAL A 4 9.22 18.82 4.64
N ASN A 5 8.74 18.00 3.70
CA ASN A 5 7.30 17.82 3.48
C ASN A 5 6.68 16.84 4.49
N VAL A 6 7.45 15.92 5.02
CA VAL A 6 7.01 15.00 6.07
C VAL A 6 6.73 15.80 7.34
N GLU A 7 7.71 16.58 7.81
CA GLU A 7 7.57 17.43 9.00
C GLU A 7 6.47 18.49 8.84
N GLY A 8 6.47 19.20 7.70
CA GLY A 8 5.50 20.27 7.43
C GLY A 8 4.04 19.81 7.35
N LEU A 9 3.82 18.51 7.09
CA LEU A 9 2.49 17.92 6.94
C LEU A 9 2.19 16.85 8.03
N ALA A 10 3.01 16.77 9.08
CA ALA A 10 2.88 15.73 10.11
C ALA A 10 1.46 15.64 10.67
N SER A 11 0.85 16.78 11.04
CA SER A 11 -0.53 16.82 11.56
C SER A 11 -1.61 16.34 10.56
N CYS A 12 -1.29 16.33 9.26
CA CYS A 12 -2.14 15.76 8.23
C CYS A 12 -1.92 14.24 8.14
N TRP A 13 -0.66 13.81 8.17
CA TRP A 13 -0.30 12.39 8.09
C TRP A 13 -0.82 11.60 9.30
N GLU A 14 -0.72 12.16 10.52
CA GLU A 14 -1.28 11.56 11.74
C GLU A 14 -2.78 11.24 11.64
N LYS A 15 -3.51 11.98 10.82
CA LYS A 15 -4.94 11.75 10.59
C LYS A 15 -5.22 10.88 9.39
N PHE A 16 -4.49 11.10 8.29
CA PHE A 16 -4.75 10.45 7.01
C PHE A 16 -4.28 8.99 7.01
N ILE A 17 -3.11 8.71 7.56
CA ILE A 17 -2.53 7.35 7.47
C ILE A 17 -3.38 6.31 8.22
N PRO A 18 -3.86 6.54 9.46
CA PRO A 18 -4.77 5.60 10.11
C PRO A 18 -6.08 5.38 9.34
N ILE A 19 -6.62 6.42 8.70
CA ILE A 19 -7.81 6.29 7.85
C ILE A 19 -7.52 5.39 6.65
N ALA A 20 -6.35 5.55 6.02
CA ALA A 20 -5.94 4.71 4.89
C ALA A 20 -5.72 3.25 5.31
N GLN A 21 -5.08 3.01 6.48
CA GLN A 21 -4.94 1.66 7.04
C GLN A 21 -6.31 1.01 7.27
N GLN A 22 -7.22 1.72 7.95
CA GLN A 22 -8.56 1.19 8.24
C GLN A 22 -9.35 0.92 6.95
N ALA A 23 -9.27 1.81 5.96
CA ALA A 23 -9.93 1.62 4.68
C ALA A 23 -9.43 0.36 3.95
N GLN A 24 -8.14 0.03 4.07
CA GLN A 24 -7.59 -1.21 3.52
C GLN A 24 -8.09 -2.45 4.27
N VAL A 25 -8.16 -2.41 5.60
CA VAL A 25 -8.74 -3.48 6.43
C VAL A 25 -10.21 -3.71 6.06
N ASP A 26 -10.99 -2.63 5.96
CA ASP A 26 -12.41 -2.69 5.60
C ASP A 26 -12.60 -3.28 4.20
N PHE A 27 -11.77 -2.87 3.22
CA PHE A 27 -11.81 -3.40 1.86
C PHE A 27 -11.50 -4.89 1.81
N VAL A 28 -10.49 -5.35 2.52
CA VAL A 28 -10.11 -6.78 2.54
C VAL A 28 -11.20 -7.63 3.20
N ASN A 29 -11.82 -7.12 4.26
CA ASN A 29 -12.85 -7.84 5.00
C ASN A 29 -14.23 -7.83 4.32
N ASP A 30 -14.64 -6.68 3.74
CA ASP A 30 -15.91 -6.52 3.01
C ASP A 30 -15.71 -5.65 1.76
N PRO A 31 -15.24 -6.22 0.65
CA PRO A 31 -14.95 -5.47 -0.58
C PRO A 31 -16.20 -5.07 -1.39
N ALA A 32 -17.38 -5.59 -1.06
CA ALA A 32 -18.56 -5.52 -1.92
C ALA A 32 -18.93 -4.09 -2.32
N ARG A 33 -18.96 -3.17 -1.35
CA ARG A 33 -19.30 -1.76 -1.60
C ARG A 33 -18.25 -1.05 -2.46
N ALA A 34 -16.97 -1.26 -2.16
CA ALA A 34 -15.87 -0.64 -2.90
C ALA A 34 -15.81 -1.17 -4.34
N ASN A 35 -15.94 -2.48 -4.52
CA ASN A 35 -15.98 -3.11 -5.84
C ASN A 35 -17.15 -2.60 -6.68
N ALA A 36 -18.33 -2.45 -6.11
CA ALA A 36 -19.48 -1.89 -6.83
C ALA A 36 -19.22 -0.45 -7.34
N ILE A 37 -18.56 0.39 -6.53
CA ILE A 37 -18.18 1.76 -6.91
C ILE A 37 -17.14 1.73 -8.04
N ILE A 38 -16.14 0.87 -7.96
CA ILE A 38 -15.08 0.75 -8.97
C ILE A 38 -15.68 0.26 -10.30
N ILE A 39 -16.51 -0.78 -10.26
CA ILE A 39 -17.17 -1.33 -11.45
C ILE A 39 -18.02 -0.25 -12.15
N ASP A 40 -18.84 0.49 -11.39
CA ASP A 40 -19.65 1.58 -11.93
C ASP A 40 -18.79 2.72 -12.51
N ALA A 41 -17.69 3.07 -11.84
CA ALA A 41 -16.78 4.09 -12.32
C ALA A 41 -16.07 3.67 -13.61
N VAL A 42 -15.56 2.44 -13.69
CA VAL A 42 -14.90 1.89 -14.89
C VAL A 42 -15.88 1.81 -16.05
N ALA A 43 -17.13 1.38 -15.82
CA ALA A 43 -18.15 1.31 -16.87
C ALA A 43 -18.51 2.67 -17.47
N LYS A 44 -18.29 3.78 -16.76
CA LYS A 44 -18.52 5.15 -17.24
C LYS A 44 -17.36 5.74 -18.04
N VAL A 45 -16.18 5.12 -17.93
CA VAL A 45 -14.99 5.54 -18.67
C VAL A 45 -14.89 4.69 -19.93
N GLU A 46 -15.07 5.31 -21.10
CA GLU A 46 -14.90 4.63 -22.39
C GLU A 46 -13.43 4.28 -22.63
N SER A 47 -12.96 3.19 -22.02
CA SER A 47 -11.60 2.69 -22.14
C SER A 47 -11.61 1.20 -22.51
N PHE A 48 -10.43 0.68 -22.88
CA PHE A 48 -10.24 -0.76 -23.10
C PHE A 48 -10.19 -1.57 -21.80
N TRP A 49 -10.15 -0.91 -20.64
CA TRP A 49 -10.08 -1.59 -19.35
C TRP A 49 -11.47 -2.09 -18.95
N VAL A 50 -11.55 -3.39 -18.70
CA VAL A 50 -12.77 -4.06 -18.24
C VAL A 50 -12.56 -4.48 -16.79
N TYR A 51 -13.48 -4.10 -15.92
CA TYR A 51 -13.49 -4.51 -14.52
C TYR A 51 -14.92 -4.89 -14.13
N ASP A 52 -15.16 -6.18 -14.01
CA ASP A 52 -16.47 -6.74 -13.64
C ASP A 52 -16.43 -7.42 -12.27
N GLN A 53 -17.58 -7.92 -11.81
CA GLN A 53 -17.69 -8.56 -10.51
C GLN A 53 -16.80 -9.79 -10.39
N GLY A 54 -16.67 -10.60 -11.43
CA GLY A 54 -15.82 -11.80 -11.41
C GLY A 54 -14.35 -11.45 -11.22
N LEU A 55 -13.85 -10.44 -11.94
CA LEU A 55 -12.48 -9.96 -11.79
C LEU A 55 -12.27 -9.32 -10.41
N ALA A 56 -13.23 -8.56 -9.90
CA ALA A 56 -13.16 -7.94 -8.60
C ALA A 56 -13.05 -8.98 -7.48
N ASP A 57 -13.91 -10.00 -7.48
CA ASP A 57 -13.90 -11.07 -6.50
C ASP A 57 -12.62 -11.90 -6.57
N TYR A 58 -12.19 -12.26 -7.78
CA TYR A 58 -10.94 -12.99 -7.99
C TYR A 58 -9.74 -12.19 -7.49
N SER A 59 -9.70 -10.89 -7.74
CA SER A 59 -8.61 -10.00 -7.33
C SER A 59 -8.45 -9.98 -5.81
N VAL A 60 -9.55 -9.78 -5.07
CA VAL A 60 -9.53 -9.76 -3.60
C VAL A 60 -9.13 -11.13 -3.04
N GLN A 61 -9.70 -12.21 -3.58
CA GLN A 61 -9.35 -13.56 -3.13
C GLN A 61 -7.87 -13.88 -3.38
N THR A 62 -7.34 -13.52 -4.55
CA THR A 62 -5.92 -13.72 -4.88
C THR A 62 -5.00 -12.93 -3.95
N GLN A 63 -5.35 -11.69 -3.62
CA GLN A 63 -4.58 -10.90 -2.65
C GLN A 63 -4.48 -11.58 -1.29
N LYS A 64 -5.58 -12.17 -0.82
CA LYS A 64 -5.62 -12.94 0.43
C LYS A 64 -4.81 -14.24 0.35
N ASP A 65 -5.04 -15.03 -0.68
CA ASP A 65 -4.44 -16.36 -0.84
C ASP A 65 -2.92 -16.31 -1.02
N LEU A 66 -2.42 -15.26 -1.69
CA LEU A 66 -0.99 -15.05 -1.90
C LEU A 66 -0.32 -14.18 -0.83
N GLY A 67 -1.08 -13.71 0.17
CA GLY A 67 -0.54 -12.83 1.20
C GLY A 67 0.01 -11.51 0.65
N LEU A 68 -0.58 -10.99 -0.45
CA LEU A 68 -0.16 -9.71 -1.04
C LEU A 68 -0.62 -8.52 -0.20
N VAL A 69 -1.65 -8.72 0.60
CA VAL A 69 -2.11 -7.78 1.62
C VAL A 69 -2.11 -8.52 2.95
N GLY A 70 -1.41 -7.99 3.91
CA GLY A 70 -1.26 -8.60 5.23
C GLY A 70 -0.60 -7.64 6.20
N ASN A 71 -0.57 -8.07 7.45
CA ASN A 71 0.17 -7.34 8.47
C ASN A 71 1.68 -7.45 8.23
N GLY A 72 2.39 -6.45 8.70
CA GLY A 72 3.83 -6.48 8.78
C GLY A 72 4.35 -7.32 9.95
N PRO A 73 5.64 -7.23 10.26
CA PRO A 73 6.27 -8.03 11.30
C PRO A 73 5.77 -7.73 12.73
N ASP A 74 5.07 -6.64 12.94
CA ASP A 74 4.53 -6.16 14.22
C ASP A 74 3.00 -6.21 14.30
N ASP A 75 2.36 -7.02 13.47
CA ASP A 75 0.90 -7.14 13.34
C ASP A 75 0.18 -5.86 12.86
N THR A 76 0.92 -4.84 12.44
CA THR A 76 0.38 -3.58 11.89
C THR A 76 0.28 -3.66 10.38
N LEU A 77 -0.84 -3.22 9.82
CA LEU A 77 -1.00 -3.11 8.37
C LEU A 77 -0.29 -1.86 7.84
N GLY A 78 0.45 -2.04 6.74
CA GLY A 78 1.00 -0.94 5.94
C GLY A 78 2.40 -0.48 6.33
N ASN A 79 3.04 -1.13 7.30
CA ASN A 79 4.41 -0.81 7.64
C ASN A 79 5.40 -1.31 6.57
N PHE A 80 6.46 -0.57 6.40
CA PHE A 80 7.59 -0.97 5.58
C PHE A 80 8.60 -1.74 6.43
N ASP A 81 9.09 -2.84 5.89
CA ASP A 81 10.20 -3.59 6.43
C ASP A 81 11.50 -3.06 5.80
N PRO A 82 12.44 -2.50 6.59
CA PRO A 82 13.70 -1.97 6.08
C PRO A 82 14.50 -2.99 5.26
N ALA A 83 14.59 -4.23 5.74
CA ALA A 83 15.34 -5.28 5.06
C ALA A 83 14.75 -5.59 3.66
N ARG A 84 13.43 -5.61 3.54
CA ARG A 84 12.76 -5.81 2.25
C ARG A 84 12.99 -4.64 1.30
N VAL A 85 13.05 -3.41 1.80
CA VAL A 85 13.34 -2.24 0.97
C VAL A 85 14.81 -2.25 0.53
N ASP A 86 15.75 -2.63 1.40
CA ASP A 86 17.17 -2.80 1.04
C ASP A 86 17.36 -3.88 -0.04
N ASP A 87 16.68 -5.01 0.07
CA ASP A 87 16.67 -6.05 -0.96
C ASP A 87 16.17 -5.51 -2.30
N MET A 88 15.11 -4.70 -2.28
CA MET A 88 14.58 -4.07 -3.51
C MET A 88 15.58 -3.08 -4.12
N LEU A 89 16.25 -2.26 -3.31
CA LEU A 89 17.31 -1.36 -3.78
C LEU A 89 18.46 -2.14 -4.42
N GLN A 90 18.83 -3.30 -3.84
CA GLN A 90 19.86 -4.15 -4.42
C GLN A 90 19.44 -4.74 -5.77
N ILE A 91 18.19 -5.21 -5.89
CA ILE A 91 17.65 -5.70 -7.17
C ILE A 91 17.68 -4.60 -8.25
N LEU A 92 17.35 -3.36 -7.89
CA LEU A 92 17.40 -2.23 -8.81
C LEU A 92 18.82 -1.93 -9.28
N ARG A 93 19.82 -1.97 -8.36
CA ARG A 93 21.25 -1.80 -8.69
C ARG A 93 21.72 -2.90 -9.63
N ASP A 94 21.38 -4.16 -9.32
CA ASP A 94 21.75 -5.33 -10.14
C ASP A 94 21.12 -5.27 -11.55
N ALA A 95 19.94 -4.65 -11.66
CA ALA A 95 19.29 -4.39 -12.94
C ALA A 95 19.87 -3.18 -13.71
N GLY A 96 20.89 -2.51 -13.17
CA GLY A 96 21.54 -1.35 -13.78
C GLY A 96 20.79 -0.02 -13.63
N ALA A 97 19.86 0.08 -12.67
CA ALA A 97 19.25 1.36 -12.34
C ALA A 97 20.26 2.27 -11.61
N GLU A 98 20.17 3.57 -11.88
CA GLU A 98 20.99 4.58 -11.20
C GLU A 98 20.45 4.84 -9.77
N VAL A 99 20.81 3.94 -8.84
CA VAL A 99 20.49 4.06 -7.42
C VAL A 99 21.79 4.37 -6.68
N PRO A 100 21.85 5.43 -5.84
CA PRO A 100 23.02 5.74 -5.03
C PRO A 100 23.46 4.53 -4.18
N ASP A 101 24.77 4.28 -4.13
CA ASP A 101 25.30 3.12 -3.41
C ASP A 101 25.09 3.21 -1.89
N ASP A 102 25.04 4.43 -1.36
CA ASP A 102 24.85 4.76 0.05
C ASP A 102 23.38 4.91 0.47
N LEU A 103 22.42 4.84 -0.47
CA LEU A 103 21.00 4.92 -0.15
C LEU A 103 20.54 3.64 0.55
N THR A 104 19.90 3.81 1.71
CA THR A 104 19.34 2.72 2.52
C THR A 104 17.82 2.69 2.50
N GLY A 105 17.25 1.55 2.86
CA GLY A 105 15.80 1.41 2.98
C GLY A 105 15.18 2.37 3.99
N GLU A 106 15.85 2.60 5.12
CA GLU A 106 15.36 3.51 6.16
C GLU A 106 15.22 4.97 5.70
N GLU A 107 16.02 5.40 4.70
CA GLU A 107 15.95 6.74 4.13
C GLU A 107 14.78 6.89 3.14
N MET A 108 14.19 5.78 2.69
CA MET A 108 13.13 5.76 1.68
C MET A 108 11.72 5.93 2.24
N PHE A 109 11.50 5.64 3.52
CA PHE A 109 10.18 5.63 4.12
C PHE A 109 10.20 6.06 5.59
N THR A 110 9.01 6.25 6.16
CA THR A 110 8.79 6.37 7.61
C THR A 110 7.51 5.61 7.99
N ASN A 111 7.56 4.93 9.13
CA ASN A 111 6.42 4.24 9.73
C ASN A 111 5.80 5.04 10.89
N GLU A 112 6.27 6.27 11.15
CA GLU A 112 5.93 7.04 12.36
C GLU A 112 4.46 7.44 12.47
N PHE A 113 3.74 7.48 11.33
CA PHE A 113 2.33 7.88 11.29
C PHE A 113 1.35 6.71 11.28
N LEU A 114 1.84 5.49 11.35
CA LEU A 114 0.99 4.30 11.43
C LEU A 114 0.33 4.20 12.80
N ASP A 115 -0.92 3.77 12.81
CA ASP A 115 -1.59 3.35 14.05
C ASP A 115 -1.30 1.86 14.29
N PRO A 116 -0.55 1.51 15.35
CA PRO A 116 -0.16 0.12 15.60
C PRO A 116 -1.33 -0.78 16.04
N SER A 117 -2.51 -0.22 16.29
CA SER A 117 -3.72 -0.98 16.61
C SER A 117 -4.51 -1.43 15.38
N ILE A 118 -4.12 -0.97 14.17
CA ILE A 118 -4.82 -1.27 12.93
C ILE A 118 -4.09 -2.38 12.16
N GLY A 119 -4.72 -3.53 12.07
CA GLY A 119 -4.24 -4.71 11.36
C GLY A 119 -5.37 -5.60 10.86
N LEU A 120 -5.01 -6.66 10.09
CA LEU A 120 -5.91 -7.69 9.57
C LEU A 120 -6.05 -8.87 10.54
#